data_a21358cb8757033ebbe7de3c9a2f3be9
#
_entry.id   a21358cb8757033ebbe7de3c9a2f3be9
#
_cell.length_a   1.000
_cell.length_b   1.000
_cell.length_c   1.000
_cell.angle_alpha   90.00
_cell.angle_beta   90.00
_cell.angle_gamma   90.00
#
_symmetry.space_group_name_H-M   'P 1'
#
loop_
_entity.id
_entity.type
_entity.pdbx_description
1 polymer ?
#
loop_
_entity_poly.entity_id
_entity_poly.type
_entity_poly.pdbx_seq_one_letter_code
_entity_poly.pdbx_strand_id
1 'polypeptide(L)'
;MPRKQRLTWTAVLRLAVVVTGFASLVVFGGGTALWLVEGERPDSTIRSWGDALWWSLTTLTTVGYGDHVPVTTTGRLIAAGVMVAGVAVIGAVAAVVALAVALRVAREEELAFEAAAEILEHRLDVRLARIEAQLAGLDARLQAWSTVSVDDAVRSGRDDQ
;
A
#
# COMPACT_ATOMS: atom_id res chain seq x y z
N MET A 1 6.25 -8.25 -13.20
CA MET A 1 6.03 -7.73 -11.84
C MET A 1 7.24 -8.03 -10.99
N PRO A 2 7.92 -7.05 -10.41
CA PRO A 2 9.12 -7.27 -9.62
C PRO A 2 8.81 -8.08 -8.36
N ARG A 3 9.69 -9.03 -8.05
CA ARG A 3 9.57 -10.01 -6.95
C ARG A 3 9.33 -9.36 -5.57
N LYS A 4 9.82 -8.14 -5.35
CA LYS A 4 9.67 -7.36 -4.10
C LYS A 4 8.21 -6.98 -3.78
N GLN A 5 7.37 -6.72 -4.78
CA GLN A 5 5.97 -6.31 -4.56
C GLN A 5 5.05 -7.47 -4.15
N ARG A 6 5.36 -8.69 -4.58
CA ARG A 6 4.58 -9.87 -4.15
C ARG A 6 4.78 -10.17 -2.65
N LEU A 7 5.99 -9.95 -2.14
CA LEU A 7 6.32 -10.18 -0.73
C LEU A 7 5.56 -9.26 0.24
N THR A 8 5.28 -8.01 -0.14
CA THR A 8 4.57 -7.05 0.71
C THR A 8 3.08 -7.35 0.82
N TRP A 9 2.41 -7.70 -0.28
CA TRP A 9 0.99 -8.08 -0.25
C TRP A 9 0.75 -9.41 0.47
N THR A 10 1.64 -10.38 0.31
CA THR A 10 1.56 -11.64 1.07
C THR A 10 1.76 -11.42 2.57
N ALA A 11 2.57 -10.45 2.98
CA ALA A 11 2.73 -10.07 4.38
C ALA A 11 1.45 -9.46 4.96
N VAL A 12 0.80 -8.53 4.22
CA VAL A 12 -0.50 -7.94 4.63
C VAL A 12 -1.57 -9.02 4.76
N LEU A 13 -1.68 -9.92 3.78
CA LEU A 13 -2.64 -11.03 3.84
C LEU A 13 -2.37 -11.98 5.01
N ARG A 14 -1.12 -12.34 5.26
CA ARG A 14 -0.75 -13.17 6.42
C ARG A 14 -1.12 -12.50 7.73
N LEU A 15 -0.82 -11.20 7.86
CA LEU A 15 -1.17 -10.44 9.05
C LEU A 15 -2.69 -10.37 9.25
N ALA A 16 -3.46 -10.13 8.18
CA ALA A 16 -4.92 -10.14 8.23
C ALA A 16 -5.48 -11.51 8.67
N VAL A 17 -4.93 -12.60 8.13
CA VAL A 17 -5.33 -13.98 8.53
C VAL A 17 -5.01 -14.24 10.00
N VAL A 18 -3.83 -13.82 10.48
CA VAL A 18 -3.43 -13.99 11.89
C VAL A 18 -4.36 -13.20 12.81
N VAL A 19 -4.65 -11.93 12.47
CA VAL A 19 -5.54 -11.07 13.26
C VAL A 19 -6.96 -11.65 13.29
N THR A 20 -7.49 -12.08 12.14
CA THR A 20 -8.83 -12.70 12.06
C THR A 20 -8.87 -14.03 12.83
N GLY A 21 -7.83 -14.87 12.70
CA GLY A 21 -7.72 -16.11 13.44
C GLY A 21 -7.66 -15.90 14.97
N PHE A 22 -6.90 -14.90 15.41
CA PHE A 22 -6.83 -14.52 16.82
C PHE A 22 -8.18 -13.96 17.32
N ALA A 23 -8.84 -13.09 16.56
CA ALA A 23 -10.16 -12.59 16.92
C ALA A 23 -11.19 -13.71 17.05
N SER A 24 -11.18 -14.68 16.10
CA SER A 24 -12.03 -15.86 16.16
C SER A 24 -11.72 -16.69 17.39
N LEU A 25 -10.44 -16.92 17.72
CA LEU A 25 -10.03 -17.66 18.92
C LEU A 25 -10.57 -16.98 20.19
N VAL A 26 -10.49 -15.65 20.27
CA VAL A 26 -10.99 -14.89 21.43
C VAL A 26 -12.51 -14.99 21.53
N VAL A 27 -13.26 -14.86 20.41
CA VAL A 27 -14.72 -14.98 20.42
C VAL A 27 -15.15 -16.37 20.81
N PHE A 28 -14.67 -17.39 20.13
CA PHE A 28 -15.07 -18.78 20.39
C PHE A 28 -14.51 -19.31 21.71
N GLY A 29 -13.26 -19.05 22.01
CA GLY A 29 -12.60 -19.49 23.25
C GLY A 29 -13.13 -18.75 24.49
N GLY A 30 -13.17 -17.41 24.41
CA GLY A 30 -13.71 -16.58 25.49
C GLY A 30 -15.20 -16.82 25.74
N GLY A 31 -16.00 -16.90 24.66
CA GLY A 31 -17.43 -17.23 24.76
C GLY A 31 -17.66 -18.62 25.36
N THR A 32 -16.93 -19.63 24.90
CA THR A 32 -17.05 -21.00 25.46
C THR A 32 -16.63 -21.03 26.92
N ALA A 33 -15.50 -20.39 27.28
CA ALA A 33 -15.08 -20.31 28.67
C ALA A 33 -16.11 -19.61 29.56
N LEU A 34 -16.70 -18.54 29.05
CA LEU A 34 -17.74 -17.81 29.78
C LEU A 34 -19.01 -18.65 29.96
N TRP A 35 -19.46 -19.35 28.91
CA TRP A 35 -20.61 -20.26 29.00
C TRP A 35 -20.42 -21.38 30.03
N LEU A 36 -19.23 -21.96 30.12
CA LEU A 36 -18.91 -23.00 31.11
C LEU A 36 -19.01 -22.51 32.55
N VAL A 37 -18.78 -21.20 32.79
CA VAL A 37 -18.80 -20.60 34.13
C VAL A 37 -20.17 -20.03 34.47
N GLU A 38 -20.88 -19.45 33.51
CA GLU A 38 -22.13 -18.70 33.70
C GLU A 38 -23.39 -19.50 33.35
N GLY A 39 -23.29 -20.47 32.42
CA GLY A 39 -24.45 -21.13 31.79
C GLY A 39 -25.38 -21.88 32.75
N GLU A 40 -24.88 -22.38 33.88
CA GLU A 40 -25.68 -23.05 34.91
C GLU A 40 -26.16 -22.12 36.05
N ARG A 41 -25.82 -20.84 35.98
CA ARG A 41 -26.18 -19.89 37.03
C ARG A 41 -27.62 -19.35 36.83
N PRO A 42 -28.50 -19.47 37.81
CA PRO A 42 -29.89 -19.02 37.69
C PRO A 42 -30.03 -17.50 37.57
N ASP A 43 -29.06 -16.75 38.09
CA ASP A 43 -28.97 -15.28 38.05
C ASP A 43 -28.26 -14.72 36.83
N SER A 44 -27.67 -15.60 35.99
CA SER A 44 -26.97 -15.18 34.75
C SER A 44 -27.95 -14.97 33.59
N THR A 45 -27.65 -13.97 32.77
CA THR A 45 -28.32 -13.75 31.48
C THR A 45 -27.73 -14.61 30.35
N ILE A 46 -26.55 -15.21 30.56
CA ILE A 46 -25.85 -16.06 29.63
C ILE A 46 -26.25 -17.52 29.88
N ARG A 47 -27.31 -17.95 29.22
CA ARG A 47 -27.92 -19.29 29.45
C ARG A 47 -27.58 -20.30 28.37
N SER A 48 -27.19 -19.85 27.21
CA SER A 48 -26.82 -20.68 26.08
C SER A 48 -25.40 -20.37 25.58
N TRP A 49 -24.82 -21.33 24.87
CA TRP A 49 -23.56 -21.09 24.17
C TRP A 49 -23.68 -19.95 23.15
N GLY A 50 -24.85 -19.81 22.52
CA GLY A 50 -25.13 -18.70 21.58
C GLY A 50 -25.09 -17.32 22.29
N ASP A 51 -25.67 -17.20 23.48
CA ASP A 51 -25.64 -15.96 24.27
C ASP A 51 -24.19 -15.56 24.63
N ALA A 52 -23.38 -16.54 24.99
CA ALA A 52 -21.98 -16.33 25.33
C ALA A 52 -21.13 -15.92 24.11
N LEU A 53 -21.37 -16.51 22.93
CA LEU A 53 -20.73 -16.09 21.68
C LEU A 53 -21.16 -14.68 21.29
N TRP A 54 -22.46 -14.38 21.36
CA TRP A 54 -23.00 -13.05 21.10
C TRP A 54 -22.35 -12.01 22.02
N TRP A 55 -22.29 -12.30 23.31
CA TRP A 55 -21.63 -11.44 24.27
C TRP A 55 -20.17 -11.24 23.95
N SER A 56 -19.42 -12.29 23.62
CA SER A 56 -18.00 -12.19 23.25
C SER A 56 -17.79 -11.36 22.00
N LEU A 57 -18.63 -11.53 20.98
CA LEU A 57 -18.56 -10.77 19.75
C LEU A 57 -18.82 -9.29 19.98
N THR A 58 -19.91 -8.96 20.70
CA THR A 58 -20.28 -7.57 21.00
C THR A 58 -19.27 -6.87 21.91
N THR A 59 -18.64 -7.62 22.82
CA THR A 59 -17.60 -7.12 23.71
C THR A 59 -16.29 -6.91 22.96
N LEU A 60 -15.86 -7.89 22.15
CA LEU A 60 -14.65 -7.80 21.33
C LEU A 60 -14.71 -6.60 20.36
N THR A 61 -15.88 -6.38 19.75
CA THR A 61 -16.12 -5.27 18.82
C THR A 61 -16.38 -3.93 19.50
N THR A 62 -16.36 -3.90 20.84
CA THR A 62 -16.63 -2.71 21.68
C THR A 62 -18.04 -2.14 21.54
N VAL A 63 -19.00 -2.88 20.99
CA VAL A 63 -20.41 -2.48 20.89
C VAL A 63 -21.09 -2.55 22.24
N GLY A 64 -20.99 -3.69 22.96
CA GLY A 64 -21.42 -3.88 24.32
C GLY A 64 -22.88 -3.50 24.60
N TYR A 65 -23.85 -4.19 24.03
CA TYR A 65 -25.27 -3.88 24.24
C TYR A 65 -25.73 -3.98 25.71
N GLY A 66 -25.01 -4.77 26.55
CA GLY A 66 -25.36 -4.95 27.97
C GLY A 66 -26.53 -5.89 28.21
N ASP A 67 -27.00 -6.57 27.20
CA ASP A 67 -28.10 -7.57 27.25
C ASP A 67 -27.65 -8.87 27.96
N HIS A 68 -26.40 -9.23 27.79
CA HIS A 68 -25.74 -10.36 28.47
C HIS A 68 -24.50 -9.85 29.22
N VAL A 69 -24.39 -10.23 30.51
CA VAL A 69 -23.27 -9.81 31.35
C VAL A 69 -22.87 -10.93 32.32
N PRO A 70 -21.56 -11.15 32.59
CA PRO A 70 -21.11 -12.10 33.56
C PRO A 70 -21.41 -11.63 34.98
N VAL A 71 -22.00 -12.51 35.80
CA VAL A 71 -22.36 -12.23 37.18
C VAL A 71 -21.32 -12.75 38.18
N THR A 72 -20.56 -13.82 37.80
CA THR A 72 -19.54 -14.43 38.67
C THR A 72 -18.22 -13.66 38.60
N THR A 73 -17.41 -13.76 39.66
CA THR A 73 -16.05 -13.19 39.68
C THR A 73 -15.15 -13.82 38.58
N THR A 74 -15.24 -15.14 38.39
CA THR A 74 -14.48 -15.84 37.34
C THR A 74 -14.93 -15.40 35.95
N GLY A 75 -16.24 -15.28 35.71
CA GLY A 75 -16.78 -14.76 34.46
C GLY A 75 -16.30 -13.33 34.16
N ARG A 76 -16.23 -12.46 35.17
CA ARG A 76 -15.70 -11.10 35.05
C ARG A 76 -14.20 -11.07 34.74
N LEU A 77 -13.41 -11.99 35.25
CA LEU A 77 -11.98 -12.11 34.89
C LEU A 77 -11.81 -12.56 33.43
N ILE A 78 -12.61 -13.52 32.97
CA ILE A 78 -12.64 -13.93 31.56
C ILE A 78 -13.04 -12.74 30.69
N ALA A 79 -14.09 -12.02 31.11
CA ALA A 79 -14.56 -10.82 30.42
C ALA A 79 -13.47 -9.74 30.28
N ALA A 80 -12.72 -9.48 31.35
CA ALA A 80 -11.59 -8.55 31.29
C ALA A 80 -10.54 -8.96 30.25
N GLY A 81 -10.23 -10.27 30.18
CA GLY A 81 -9.33 -10.80 29.15
C GLY A 81 -9.85 -10.59 27.74
N VAL A 82 -11.15 -10.83 27.49
CA VAL A 82 -11.78 -10.59 26.18
C VAL A 82 -11.76 -9.11 25.81
N MET A 83 -12.03 -8.19 26.77
CA MET A 83 -11.98 -6.76 26.56
C MET A 83 -10.58 -6.28 26.15
N VAL A 84 -9.54 -6.71 26.88
CA VAL A 84 -8.15 -6.36 26.55
C VAL A 84 -7.74 -6.90 25.18
N ALA A 85 -8.11 -8.15 24.87
CA ALA A 85 -7.89 -8.75 23.56
C ALA A 85 -8.63 -7.99 22.45
N GLY A 86 -9.85 -7.52 22.71
CA GLY A 86 -10.64 -6.72 21.76
C GLY A 86 -9.95 -5.43 21.36
N VAL A 87 -9.42 -4.68 22.33
CA VAL A 87 -8.66 -3.45 22.06
C VAL A 87 -7.44 -3.75 21.20
N ALA A 88 -6.70 -4.84 21.49
CA ALA A 88 -5.55 -5.24 20.71
C ALA A 88 -5.92 -5.64 19.27
N VAL A 89 -7.03 -6.36 19.07
CA VAL A 89 -7.54 -6.76 17.75
C VAL A 89 -7.92 -5.53 16.92
N ILE A 90 -8.64 -4.55 17.50
CA ILE A 90 -9.03 -3.32 16.80
C ILE A 90 -7.78 -2.54 16.36
N GLY A 91 -6.81 -2.38 17.27
CA GLY A 91 -5.53 -1.74 16.93
C GLY A 91 -4.78 -2.46 15.80
N ALA A 92 -4.76 -3.79 15.83
CA ALA A 92 -4.14 -4.59 14.78
C ALA A 92 -4.86 -4.46 13.44
N VAL A 93 -6.21 -4.45 13.41
CA VAL A 93 -7.00 -4.22 12.18
C VAL A 93 -6.70 -2.83 11.62
N ALA A 94 -6.68 -1.79 12.46
CA ALA A 94 -6.34 -0.44 12.02
C ALA A 94 -4.93 -0.37 11.41
N ALA A 95 -3.96 -1.04 12.02
CA ALA A 95 -2.59 -1.12 11.51
C ALA A 95 -2.50 -1.85 10.15
N VAL A 96 -3.24 -2.96 9.97
CA VAL A 96 -3.32 -3.68 8.68
C VAL A 96 -3.89 -2.79 7.59
N VAL A 97 -4.98 -2.07 7.88
CA VAL A 97 -5.61 -1.14 6.92
C VAL A 97 -4.66 0.00 6.57
N ALA A 98 -4.02 0.62 7.57
CA ALA A 98 -3.06 1.70 7.35
C ALA A 98 -1.87 1.23 6.48
N LEU A 99 -1.33 0.04 6.75
CA LEU A 99 -0.27 -0.55 5.95
C LEU A 99 -0.71 -0.82 4.51
N ALA A 100 -1.92 -1.35 4.30
CA ALA A 100 -2.48 -1.61 2.98
C ALA A 100 -2.64 -0.32 2.16
N VAL A 101 -3.10 0.76 2.79
CA VAL A 101 -3.23 2.09 2.16
C VAL A 101 -1.85 2.67 1.84
N ALA A 102 -0.90 2.63 2.78
CA ALA A 102 0.45 3.13 2.56
C ALA A 102 1.15 2.42 1.39
N LEU A 103 0.99 1.10 1.27
CA LEU A 103 1.53 0.34 0.14
C LEU A 103 0.88 0.69 -1.20
N ARG A 104 -0.40 1.10 -1.21
CA ARG A 104 -1.06 1.58 -2.44
C ARG A 104 -0.51 2.94 -2.87
N VAL A 105 -0.44 3.89 -1.94
CA VAL A 105 0.08 5.25 -2.21
C VAL A 105 1.52 5.20 -2.71
N ALA A 106 2.41 4.47 -2.02
CA ALA A 106 3.79 4.31 -2.45
C ALA A 106 3.93 3.72 -3.88
N ARG A 107 3.00 2.86 -4.27
CA ARG A 107 2.97 2.28 -5.63
C ARG A 107 2.58 3.31 -6.69
N GLU A 108 1.60 4.16 -6.39
CA GLU A 108 1.17 5.22 -7.30
C GLU A 108 2.29 6.24 -7.53
N GLU A 109 3.04 6.60 -6.49
CA GLU A 109 4.21 7.47 -6.58
C GLU A 109 5.33 6.86 -7.43
N GLU A 110 5.63 5.57 -7.26
CA GLU A 110 6.65 4.86 -8.04
C GLU A 110 6.29 4.84 -9.54
N LEU A 111 5.02 4.53 -9.88
CA LEU A 111 4.54 4.54 -11.25
C LEU A 111 4.54 5.95 -11.88
N ALA A 112 4.19 6.97 -11.10
CA ALA A 112 4.24 8.36 -11.56
C ALA A 112 5.68 8.82 -11.84
N PHE A 113 6.64 8.39 -11.01
CA PHE A 113 8.05 8.69 -11.21
C PHE A 113 8.63 7.98 -12.46
N GLU A 114 8.30 6.70 -12.66
CA GLU A 114 8.71 5.95 -13.85
C GLU A 114 8.16 6.60 -15.15
N ALA A 115 6.88 6.98 -15.14
CA ALA A 115 6.26 7.66 -16.29
C ALA A 115 6.90 9.04 -16.56
N ALA A 116 7.24 9.81 -15.51
CA ALA A 116 7.92 11.10 -15.67
C ALA A 116 9.34 10.94 -16.22
N ALA A 117 10.07 9.91 -15.80
CA ALA A 117 11.41 9.60 -16.31
C ALA A 117 11.37 9.25 -17.80
N GLU A 118 10.43 8.41 -18.24
CA GLU A 118 10.25 8.03 -19.66
C GLU A 118 9.94 9.25 -20.55
N ILE A 119 9.07 10.15 -20.07
CA ILE A 119 8.76 11.41 -20.77
C ILE A 119 10.00 12.31 -20.90
N LEU A 120 10.81 12.37 -19.85
CA LEU A 120 12.03 13.16 -19.85
C LEU A 120 13.09 12.61 -20.83
N GLU A 121 13.31 11.30 -20.83
CA GLU A 121 14.22 10.63 -21.78
C GLU A 121 13.78 10.91 -23.23
N HIS A 122 12.49 10.72 -23.55
CA HIS A 122 12.00 11.00 -24.89
C HIS A 122 12.17 12.47 -25.30
N ARG A 123 11.96 13.43 -24.37
CA ARG A 123 12.20 14.85 -24.64
C ARG A 123 13.67 15.18 -24.89
N LEU A 124 14.58 14.51 -24.19
CA LEU A 124 16.02 14.68 -24.40
C LEU A 124 16.45 14.15 -25.76
N ASP A 125 15.98 12.98 -26.18
CA ASP A 125 16.28 12.39 -27.48
C ASP A 125 15.80 13.30 -28.63
N VAL A 126 14.59 13.82 -28.55
CA VAL A 126 14.06 14.76 -29.54
C VAL A 126 14.89 16.06 -29.59
N ARG A 127 15.37 16.57 -28.46
CA ARG A 127 16.22 17.77 -28.41
C ARG A 127 17.60 17.50 -28.99
N LEU A 128 18.20 16.36 -28.66
CA LEU A 128 19.50 15.95 -29.23
C LEU A 128 19.43 15.82 -30.74
N ALA A 129 18.44 15.10 -31.27
CA ALA A 129 18.25 14.96 -32.72
C ALA A 129 18.07 16.32 -33.42
N ARG A 130 17.39 17.28 -32.77
CA ARG A 130 17.25 18.63 -33.32
C ARG A 130 18.58 19.40 -33.35
N ILE A 131 19.38 19.31 -32.31
CA ILE A 131 20.71 19.94 -32.24
C ILE A 131 21.63 19.33 -33.28
N GLU A 132 21.65 18.02 -33.44
CA GLU A 132 22.42 17.32 -34.47
C GLU A 132 22.04 17.78 -35.89
N ALA A 133 20.73 17.89 -36.16
CA ALA A 133 20.24 18.38 -37.45
C ALA A 133 20.66 19.86 -37.71
N GLN A 134 20.65 20.71 -36.68
CA GLN A 134 21.13 22.09 -36.79
C GLN A 134 22.63 22.17 -37.04
N LEU A 135 23.44 21.36 -36.37
CA LEU A 135 24.89 21.30 -36.60
C LEU A 135 25.20 20.81 -38.02
N ALA A 136 24.53 19.76 -38.48
CA ALA A 136 24.72 19.28 -39.87
C ALA A 136 24.33 20.36 -40.89
N GLY A 137 23.29 21.14 -40.64
CA GLY A 137 22.90 22.27 -41.49
C GLY A 137 23.94 23.42 -41.52
N LEU A 138 24.59 23.68 -40.38
CA LEU A 138 25.68 24.67 -40.31
C LEU A 138 26.90 24.18 -41.04
N ASP A 139 27.30 22.90 -40.88
CA ASP A 139 28.43 22.33 -41.61
C ASP A 139 28.22 22.36 -43.11
N ALA A 140 27.04 22.05 -43.61
CA ALA A 140 26.69 22.14 -45.03
C ALA A 140 26.82 23.57 -45.56
N ARG A 141 26.41 24.61 -44.77
CA ARG A 141 26.56 26.01 -45.14
C ARG A 141 28.01 26.47 -45.17
N LEU A 142 28.84 26.02 -44.21
CA LEU A 142 30.26 26.32 -44.17
C LEU A 142 30.99 25.70 -45.38
N GLN A 143 30.67 24.48 -45.74
CA GLN A 143 31.23 23.82 -46.91
C GLN A 143 30.82 24.55 -48.20
N ALA A 144 29.57 24.94 -48.35
CA ALA A 144 29.09 25.71 -49.51
C ALA A 144 29.78 27.08 -49.61
N TRP A 145 30.02 27.73 -48.46
CA TRP A 145 30.75 29.02 -48.44
C TRP A 145 32.22 28.85 -48.84
N SER A 146 32.90 27.81 -48.35
CA SER A 146 34.30 27.52 -48.68
C SER A 146 34.51 27.21 -50.18
N THR A 147 33.58 26.51 -50.84
CA THR A 147 33.62 26.24 -52.26
C THR A 147 33.43 27.48 -53.13
N VAL A 148 32.51 28.38 -52.74
CA VAL A 148 32.27 29.64 -53.45
C VAL A 148 33.47 30.59 -53.34
N SER A 149 34.10 30.69 -52.18
CA SER A 149 35.27 31.57 -51.93
C SER A 149 36.49 31.09 -52.68
N VAL A 150 36.68 29.81 -52.90
CA VAL A 150 37.79 29.26 -53.69
C VAL A 150 37.57 29.50 -55.20
N ASP A 151 36.33 29.38 -55.68
CA ASP A 151 36.02 29.60 -57.11
C ASP A 151 36.17 31.06 -57.51
N ASP A 152 35.78 32.03 -56.62
CA ASP A 152 36.02 33.43 -56.82
C ASP A 152 37.48 33.81 -56.80
N ALA A 153 38.28 33.21 -55.90
CA ALA A 153 39.72 33.44 -55.85
C ALA A 153 40.46 32.91 -57.13
N VAL A 154 40.01 31.80 -57.69
CA VAL A 154 40.54 31.24 -58.93
C VAL A 154 40.13 32.07 -60.15
N ARG A 155 38.93 32.66 -60.19
CA ARG A 155 38.50 33.55 -61.26
C ARG A 155 39.26 34.87 -61.27
N SER A 156 39.43 35.52 -60.09
CA SER A 156 40.16 36.80 -60.02
C SER A 156 41.64 36.66 -60.39
N GLY A 157 42.32 35.52 -60.09
CA GLY A 157 43.70 35.25 -60.50
C GLY A 157 43.85 34.91 -61.98
N ARG A 158 42.77 34.67 -62.74
CA ARG A 158 42.82 34.39 -64.19
C ARG A 158 42.64 35.66 -65.03
N ASP A 159 42.00 36.68 -64.49
CA ASP A 159 41.78 37.96 -65.20
C ASP A 159 43.00 38.92 -65.08
N ASP A 160 43.99 38.61 -64.23
CA ASP A 160 45.23 39.39 -64.08
C ASP A 160 46.42 38.86 -64.95
N GLN A 161 46.22 37.90 -65.86
CA GLN A 161 47.21 37.41 -66.83
C GLN A 161 46.80 37.76 -68.28
#